data_a1ca9b6146d9e125094f547167c17176
#
_entry.id   a1ca9b6146d9e125094f547167c17176
#
_cell.length_a   1.000
_cell.length_b   1.000
_cell.length_c   1.000
_cell.angle_alpha   90.00
_cell.angle_beta   90.00
_cell.angle_gamma   90.00
#
_symmetry.space_group_name_H-M   'P 1'
#
loop_
_entity.id
_entity.type
_entity.pdbx_description
1 polymer ?
#
loop_
_entity_poly.entity_id
_entity_poly.type
_entity_poly.pdbx_seq_one_letter_code
_entity_poly.pdbx_strand_id
1 'polypeptide(L)'
;IRLSYQALAPYGITIRNSPYFMPPYEHYNATIAQWASEMGLILVNFTSGTASNADYTIPSMKNYRSSDNIYQTILAKEESEGLKGHLMLFHAGTSPERTDKFYARHLDLLITELQRRGYRFVSLRKALR
;
A
#
# COMPACT_ATOMS: atom_id res chain seq x y z
N ILE A 1 8.63 0.23 16.53
CA ILE A 1 7.27 -0.32 16.61
C ILE A 1 6.57 0.13 17.90
N ARG A 2 7.12 -0.19 19.10
CA ARG A 2 6.47 0.16 20.40
C ARG A 2 6.19 1.66 20.52
N LEU A 3 7.15 2.52 20.18
CA LEU A 3 6.98 3.97 20.22
C LEU A 3 5.87 4.47 19.29
N SER A 4 5.70 3.84 18.12
CA SER A 4 4.60 4.19 17.20
C SER A 4 3.23 3.92 17.85
N TYR A 5 3.06 2.77 18.51
CA TYR A 5 1.81 2.48 19.21
C TYR A 5 1.59 3.37 20.43
N GLN A 6 2.65 3.77 21.15
CA GLN A 6 2.54 4.76 22.22
C GLN A 6 2.05 6.11 21.69
N ALA A 7 2.57 6.57 20.56
CA ALA A 7 2.13 7.81 19.92
C ALA A 7 0.68 7.73 19.39
N LEU A 8 0.22 6.55 19.00
CA LEU A 8 -1.12 6.32 18.46
C LEU A 8 -2.17 6.00 19.55
N ALA A 9 -1.73 5.67 20.76
CA ALA A 9 -2.64 5.33 21.86
C ALA A 9 -3.69 6.41 22.20
N PRO A 10 -3.37 7.73 22.20
CA PRO A 10 -4.35 8.78 22.40
C PRO A 10 -5.49 8.79 21.39
N TYR A 11 -5.27 8.20 20.20
CA TYR A 11 -6.27 8.05 19.14
C TYR A 11 -7.01 6.71 19.20
N GLY A 12 -6.85 5.95 20.29
CA GLY A 12 -7.49 4.66 20.47
C GLY A 12 -6.91 3.51 19.66
N ILE A 13 -5.73 3.70 19.04
CA ILE A 13 -5.07 2.69 18.22
C ILE A 13 -4.11 1.88 19.09
N THR A 14 -4.30 0.57 19.12
CA THR A 14 -3.50 -0.37 19.92
C THR A 14 -3.14 -1.59 19.07
N ILE A 15 -2.14 -2.37 19.50
CA ILE A 15 -1.80 -3.65 18.85
C ILE A 15 -3.04 -4.57 18.78
N ARG A 16 -3.88 -4.56 19.80
CA ARG A 16 -5.07 -5.41 19.86
C ARG A 16 -6.10 -5.11 18.77
N ASN A 17 -6.34 -3.84 18.46
CA ASN A 17 -7.36 -3.44 17.49
C ASN A 17 -6.81 -3.12 16.10
N SER A 18 -5.50 -2.93 15.98
CA SER A 18 -4.80 -2.68 14.71
C SER A 18 -3.44 -3.39 14.69
N PRO A 19 -3.40 -4.73 14.60
CA PRO A 19 -2.16 -5.51 14.70
C PRO A 19 -1.33 -5.53 13.42
N TYR A 20 -1.49 -4.57 12.53
CA TYR A 20 -0.82 -4.56 11.23
C TYR A 20 0.44 -3.70 11.29
N PHE A 21 1.54 -4.25 10.76
CA PHE A 21 2.83 -3.59 10.70
C PHE A 21 3.39 -3.64 9.28
N MET A 22 3.55 -2.49 8.66
CA MET A 22 4.33 -2.33 7.45
C MET A 22 5.69 -1.75 7.83
N PRO A 23 6.80 -2.42 7.50
CA PRO A 23 8.13 -1.93 7.81
C PRO A 23 8.42 -0.62 7.08
N PRO A 24 9.20 0.31 7.67
CA PRO A 24 9.66 1.49 6.97
C PRO A 24 10.37 1.11 5.66
N TYR A 25 10.05 1.85 4.59
CA TYR A 25 10.53 1.59 3.23
C TYR A 25 10.27 0.16 2.72
N GLU A 26 9.27 -0.53 3.29
CA GLU A 26 8.86 -1.90 2.95
C GLU A 26 9.99 -2.95 3.13
N HIS A 27 11.12 -2.57 3.76
CA HIS A 27 12.24 -3.46 3.99
C HIS A 27 12.09 -4.28 5.27
N TYR A 28 12.23 -5.58 5.14
CA TYR A 28 12.26 -6.51 6.27
C TYR A 28 13.19 -7.69 6.00
N ASN A 29 13.57 -8.35 7.07
CA ASN A 29 14.30 -9.61 7.06
C ASN A 29 13.65 -10.59 8.07
N ALA A 30 14.20 -11.79 8.18
CA ALA A 30 13.68 -12.80 9.09
C ALA A 30 13.62 -12.31 10.56
N THR A 31 14.60 -11.54 11.01
CA THR A 31 14.65 -10.99 12.37
C THR A 31 13.52 -9.99 12.62
N ILE A 32 13.27 -9.08 11.69
CA ILE A 32 12.17 -8.11 11.79
C ILE A 32 10.82 -8.83 11.77
N ALA A 33 10.66 -9.83 10.92
CA ALA A 33 9.45 -10.65 10.86
C ALA A 33 9.21 -11.40 12.18
N GLN A 34 10.28 -11.97 12.77
CA GLN A 34 10.21 -12.63 14.07
C GLN A 34 9.79 -11.65 15.17
N TRP A 35 10.43 -10.49 15.28
CA TRP A 35 10.07 -9.48 16.28
C TRP A 35 8.63 -8.99 16.15
N ALA A 36 8.16 -8.81 14.92
CA ALA A 36 6.75 -8.46 14.68
C ALA A 36 5.82 -9.55 15.20
N SER A 37 6.12 -10.82 14.89
CA SER A 37 5.35 -11.98 15.37
C SER A 37 5.35 -12.10 16.89
N GLU A 38 6.50 -11.95 17.55
CA GLU A 38 6.63 -11.96 19.01
C GLU A 38 5.83 -10.85 19.71
N MET A 39 5.60 -9.73 19.00
CA MET A 39 4.75 -8.64 19.46
C MET A 39 3.24 -8.86 19.16
N GLY A 40 2.87 -9.97 18.54
CA GLY A 40 1.51 -10.23 18.08
C GLY A 40 1.09 -9.40 16.87
N LEU A 41 2.05 -8.94 16.07
CA LEU A 41 1.80 -8.15 14.88
C LEU A 41 1.77 -9.02 13.62
N ILE A 42 0.93 -8.63 12.68
CA ILE A 42 0.87 -9.17 11.33
C ILE A 42 1.69 -8.26 10.43
N LEU A 43 2.85 -8.76 9.96
CA LEU A 43 3.66 -8.03 8.99
C LEU A 43 2.93 -8.04 7.65
N VAL A 44 2.69 -6.87 7.10
CA VAL A 44 2.06 -6.69 5.79
C VAL A 44 3.02 -5.97 4.84
N ASN A 45 2.92 -6.30 3.56
CA ASN A 45 3.63 -5.59 2.52
C ASN A 45 2.78 -5.56 1.25
N PHE A 46 3.12 -4.73 0.29
CA PHE A 46 2.41 -4.67 -0.97
C PHE A 46 2.73 -5.88 -1.87
N THR A 47 1.79 -6.21 -2.74
CA THR A 47 2.00 -7.22 -3.77
C THR A 47 2.70 -6.58 -4.96
N SER A 48 3.82 -7.18 -5.39
CA SER A 48 4.62 -6.68 -6.52
C SER A 48 3.89 -6.80 -7.87
N GLY A 49 4.39 -6.10 -8.88
CA GLY A 49 3.93 -6.20 -10.27
C GLY A 49 2.95 -5.13 -10.73
N THR A 50 2.41 -4.31 -9.81
CA THR A 50 1.47 -3.22 -10.14
C THR A 50 2.15 -1.85 -10.28
N ALA A 51 3.40 -1.72 -9.84
CA ALA A 51 4.11 -0.44 -9.72
C ALA A 51 3.39 0.62 -8.84
N SER A 52 2.37 0.24 -8.08
CA SER A 52 1.58 1.17 -7.26
C SER A 52 2.45 1.94 -6.26
N ASN A 53 3.44 1.26 -5.68
CA ASN A 53 4.39 1.85 -4.73
C ASN A 53 5.36 2.89 -5.35
N ALA A 54 5.38 3.07 -6.66
CA ALA A 54 6.21 4.07 -7.33
C ALA A 54 5.55 5.46 -7.41
N ASP A 55 4.36 5.62 -6.86
CA ASP A 55 3.59 6.86 -6.91
C ASP A 55 4.21 8.05 -6.15
N TYR A 56 5.29 7.81 -5.38
CA TYR A 56 6.10 8.85 -4.73
C TYR A 56 7.23 9.38 -5.62
N THR A 57 7.59 8.68 -6.70
CA THR A 57 8.75 9.04 -7.54
C THR A 57 8.50 10.35 -8.30
N ILE A 58 9.57 11.11 -8.53
CA ILE A 58 9.53 12.41 -9.22
C ILE A 58 10.26 12.35 -10.56
N PRO A 59 9.97 13.26 -11.51
CA PRO A 59 10.54 13.21 -12.87
C PRO A 59 12.05 13.13 -12.97
N SER A 60 12.78 13.65 -11.96
CA SER A 60 14.25 13.59 -11.92
C SER A 60 14.82 12.22 -11.54
N MET A 61 13.99 11.30 -11.04
CA MET A 61 14.42 9.96 -10.64
C MET A 61 14.48 9.01 -11.85
N LYS A 62 15.50 8.15 -11.89
CA LYS A 62 15.65 7.12 -12.94
C LYS A 62 14.48 6.13 -13.00
N ASN A 63 13.87 5.87 -11.87
CA ASN A 63 12.74 4.94 -11.71
C ASN A 63 11.40 5.66 -11.71
N TYR A 64 11.35 6.91 -12.17
CA TYR A 64 10.11 7.67 -12.24
C TYR A 64 9.02 6.93 -13.02
N ARG A 65 7.82 6.96 -12.46
CA ARG A 65 6.60 6.49 -13.10
C ARG A 65 5.51 7.55 -12.97
N SER A 66 4.96 8.00 -14.08
CA SER A 66 3.80 8.90 -14.05
C SER A 66 2.58 8.18 -13.47
N SER A 67 1.61 8.92 -12.97
CA SER A 67 0.37 8.35 -12.46
C SER A 67 -0.41 7.60 -13.54
N ASP A 68 -0.40 8.11 -14.79
CA ASP A 68 -0.97 7.39 -15.93
C ASP A 68 -0.26 6.06 -16.19
N ASN A 69 1.07 6.03 -16.13
CA ASN A 69 1.83 4.79 -16.33
C ASN A 69 1.54 3.77 -15.22
N ILE A 70 1.45 4.21 -13.96
CA ILE A 70 1.07 3.34 -12.85
C ILE A 70 -0.34 2.78 -13.06
N TYR A 71 -1.30 3.63 -13.41
CA TYR A 71 -2.68 3.23 -13.67
C TYR A 71 -2.76 2.17 -14.78
N GLN A 72 -2.11 2.40 -15.91
CA GLN A 72 -2.07 1.42 -17.02
C GLN A 72 -1.37 0.13 -16.63
N THR A 73 -0.29 0.20 -15.83
CA THR A 73 0.42 -1.00 -15.34
C THR A 73 -0.49 -1.84 -14.44
N ILE A 74 -1.29 -1.22 -13.58
CA ILE A 74 -2.25 -1.92 -12.73
C ILE A 74 -3.32 -2.62 -13.58
N LEU A 75 -3.89 -1.93 -14.57
CA LEU A 75 -4.92 -2.51 -15.45
C LEU A 75 -4.36 -3.64 -16.31
N ALA A 76 -3.15 -3.48 -16.85
CA ALA A 76 -2.49 -4.55 -17.60
C ALA A 76 -2.22 -5.81 -16.75
N LYS A 77 -1.82 -5.61 -15.48
CA LYS A 77 -1.66 -6.71 -14.52
C LYS A 77 -3.00 -7.38 -14.23
N GLU A 78 -4.05 -6.59 -14.06
CA GLU A 78 -5.40 -7.11 -13.84
C GLU A 78 -5.89 -7.97 -15.02
N GLU A 79 -5.68 -7.50 -16.24
CA GLU A 79 -6.08 -8.21 -17.47
C GLU A 79 -5.31 -9.51 -17.68
N SER A 80 -4.04 -9.58 -17.31
CA SER A 80 -3.19 -10.75 -17.54
C SER A 80 -3.31 -11.81 -16.45
N GLU A 81 -3.42 -11.40 -15.19
CA GLU A 81 -3.30 -12.33 -14.04
C GLU A 81 -4.41 -12.12 -12.99
N GLY A 82 -5.15 -11.01 -13.08
CA GLY A 82 -6.10 -10.58 -12.06
C GLY A 82 -5.42 -9.96 -10.82
N LEU A 83 -6.23 -9.27 -10.02
CA LEU A 83 -5.76 -8.57 -8.80
C LEU A 83 -6.40 -9.12 -7.52
N LYS A 84 -7.01 -10.29 -7.56
CA LYS A 84 -7.63 -10.88 -6.36
C LYS A 84 -6.58 -11.10 -5.26
N GLY A 85 -6.84 -10.53 -4.08
CA GLY A 85 -5.93 -10.64 -2.93
C GLY A 85 -4.71 -9.72 -2.98
N HIS A 86 -4.57 -8.85 -3.99
CA HIS A 86 -3.48 -7.89 -4.06
C HIS A 86 -3.62 -6.80 -2.99
N LEU A 87 -2.49 -6.47 -2.39
CA LEU A 87 -2.29 -5.29 -1.56
C LEU A 87 -1.52 -4.27 -2.39
N MET A 88 -2.12 -3.13 -2.68
CA MET A 88 -1.47 -2.03 -3.41
C MET A 88 -1.09 -0.93 -2.44
N LEU A 89 0.16 -0.47 -2.50
CA LEU A 89 0.67 0.63 -1.69
C LEU A 89 0.61 1.93 -2.49
N PHE A 90 0.05 2.97 -1.87
CA PHE A 90 0.05 4.33 -2.37
C PHE A 90 0.41 5.31 -1.25
N HIS A 91 1.00 6.45 -1.60
CA HIS A 91 1.45 7.47 -0.66
C HIS A 91 0.48 8.67 -0.63
N ALA A 92 -0.09 8.96 0.54
CA ALA A 92 -0.94 10.14 0.74
C ALA A 92 -0.12 11.45 0.71
N GLY A 93 1.14 11.41 1.17
CA GLY A 93 2.08 12.52 1.13
C GLY A 93 3.25 12.23 0.21
N THR A 94 3.45 13.07 -0.81
CA THR A 94 4.55 12.94 -1.77
C THR A 94 5.31 14.27 -1.88
N SER A 95 6.51 14.25 -2.47
CA SER A 95 7.28 15.47 -2.74
C SER A 95 6.43 16.51 -3.49
N PRO A 96 6.58 17.81 -3.20
CA PRO A 96 6.00 18.88 -4.01
C PRO A 96 6.37 18.82 -5.49
N GLU A 97 7.54 18.25 -5.83
CA GLU A 97 8.01 18.05 -7.20
C GLU A 97 7.18 17.01 -7.97
N ARG A 98 6.44 16.14 -7.25
CA ARG A 98 5.46 15.27 -7.89
C ARG A 98 4.14 16.01 -8.07
N THR A 99 3.93 16.54 -9.25
CA THR A 99 2.74 17.32 -9.61
C THR A 99 1.56 16.44 -10.02
N ASP A 100 1.81 15.26 -10.58
CA ASP A 100 0.79 14.27 -11.00
C ASP A 100 0.47 13.27 -9.88
N LYS A 101 0.00 13.74 -8.75
CA LYS A 101 -0.27 12.90 -7.57
C LYS A 101 -1.36 11.86 -7.85
N PHE A 102 -1.04 10.58 -7.67
CA PHE A 102 -1.94 9.46 -8.00
C PHE A 102 -3.27 9.56 -7.24
N TYR A 103 -3.22 9.84 -5.94
CA TYR A 103 -4.42 9.92 -5.11
C TYR A 103 -5.38 11.06 -5.49
N ALA A 104 -4.88 12.11 -6.16
CA ALA A 104 -5.69 13.28 -6.47
C ALA A 104 -6.70 13.01 -7.62
N ARG A 105 -6.42 12.04 -8.49
CA ARG A 105 -7.23 11.75 -9.66
C ARG A 105 -7.34 10.26 -9.96
N HIS A 106 -6.21 9.57 -10.03
CA HIS A 106 -6.15 8.20 -10.53
C HIS A 106 -6.66 7.17 -9.54
N LEU A 107 -6.59 7.44 -8.23
CA LEU A 107 -7.07 6.50 -7.22
C LEU A 107 -8.58 6.29 -7.31
N ASP A 108 -9.35 7.36 -7.48
CA ASP A 108 -10.81 7.27 -7.64
C ASP A 108 -11.19 6.54 -8.94
N LEU A 109 -10.50 6.88 -10.05
CA LEU A 109 -10.67 6.18 -11.33
C LEU A 109 -10.37 4.69 -11.22
N LEU A 110 -9.28 4.33 -10.53
CA LEU A 110 -8.88 2.94 -10.33
C LEU A 110 -9.91 2.18 -9.49
N ILE A 111 -10.36 2.75 -8.38
CA ILE A 111 -11.36 2.12 -7.53
C ILE A 111 -12.64 1.88 -8.32
N THR A 112 -13.12 2.88 -9.04
CA THR A 112 -14.34 2.80 -9.87
C THR A 112 -14.20 1.71 -10.93
N GLU A 113 -13.09 1.68 -11.65
CA GLU A 113 -12.87 0.69 -12.72
C GLU A 113 -12.77 -0.74 -12.17
N LEU A 114 -12.05 -0.94 -11.06
CA LEU A 114 -11.94 -2.25 -10.44
C LEU A 114 -13.30 -2.73 -9.88
N GLN A 115 -14.10 -1.83 -9.30
CA GLN A 115 -15.47 -2.16 -8.88
C GLN A 115 -16.34 -2.55 -10.08
N ARG A 116 -16.25 -1.84 -11.20
CA ARG A 116 -16.94 -2.17 -12.45
C ARG A 116 -16.55 -3.56 -12.98
N ARG A 117 -15.28 -3.98 -12.78
CA ARG A 117 -14.77 -5.32 -13.10
C ARG A 117 -15.16 -6.38 -12.06
N GLY A 118 -15.94 -6.04 -11.03
CA GLY A 118 -16.45 -6.97 -10.03
C GLY A 118 -15.57 -7.13 -8.78
N TYR A 119 -14.52 -6.34 -8.64
CA TYR A 119 -13.70 -6.33 -7.41
C TYR A 119 -14.43 -5.67 -6.25
N ARG A 120 -14.17 -6.16 -5.05
CA ARG A 120 -14.62 -5.56 -3.79
C ARG A 120 -13.42 -5.25 -2.91
N PHE A 121 -13.34 -4.00 -2.49
CA PHE A 121 -12.35 -3.58 -1.51
C PHE A 121 -12.77 -3.99 -0.10
N VAL A 122 -11.85 -4.53 0.64
CA VAL A 122 -12.09 -4.99 2.02
C VAL A 122 -11.00 -4.48 2.95
N SER A 123 -11.31 -4.32 4.23
CA SER A 123 -10.30 -3.97 5.22
C SER A 123 -9.28 -5.10 5.40
N LEU A 124 -8.04 -4.77 5.82
CA LEU A 124 -7.02 -5.77 6.17
C LEU A 124 -7.55 -6.78 7.20
N ARG A 125 -8.34 -6.32 8.18
CA ARG A 125 -8.98 -7.19 9.18
C ARG A 125 -9.85 -8.27 8.55
N LYS A 126 -10.50 -7.99 7.42
CA LYS A 126 -11.33 -8.96 6.71
C LYS A 126 -10.52 -9.82 5.75
N ALA A 127 -9.47 -9.25 5.16
CA ALA A 127 -8.64 -9.94 4.18
C ALA A 127 -7.65 -10.94 4.81
N LEU A 128 -7.13 -10.62 6.01
CA LEU A 128 -6.06 -11.36 6.69
C LEU A 128 -6.58 -12.09 7.95
N ARG A 129 -7.76 -12.63 7.91
CA ARG A 129 -8.33 -13.49 8.95
C ARG A 129 -7.86 -14.93 8.79
#